data_9e6c3250a843bd77d93baab87c9d5810
#
_entry.id   9e6c3250a843bd77d93baab87c9d5810
#
_cell.length_a   1.000
_cell.length_b   1.000
_cell.length_c   1.000
_cell.angle_alpha   90.00
_cell.angle_beta   90.00
_cell.angle_gamma   90.00
#
_symmetry.space_group_name_H-M   'P 1'
#
loop_
_entity.id
_entity.type
_entity.pdbx_description
1 polymer ?
#
loop_
_entity_poly.entity_id
_entity_poly.type
_entity_poly.pdbx_seq_one_letter_code
_entity_poly.pdbx_strand_id
1 'polypeptide(L)'
;MANSLLVTAQAGGQKLFNFLKRSLHAENNEIHRWIRTGQVRINKKRAKAFDIVHENDEIRIPPFAPNRADTLPKKTVKEFPFPVIYENEHVLIIDKPRGIACQGGTGQKENIADILKEYYSAANFVPAPAHRLDKETQGILLIGKTYQSLRFLTECMKSDENSLRQAVRHEAKKIYRAWVYGDIADFARNTPFLCHYLYHNEEKQKEEVFFVRHAANRKETEDIISKYGTKPMQKAQIALASLKCLEVKNGKSLVEIGIYTGRKHQIRVQLASSGFPLVGDTKYAPKTLLRKKDEFFLQACKITLPPNDFTEQCVFGI
;
A
#
# COMPACT_ATOMS: atom_id res chain seq x y z
N MET A 1 -19.97 35.61 -7.00
CA MET A 1 -18.73 35.80 -6.19
C MET A 1 -17.77 34.68 -6.56
N ALA A 2 -16.47 34.91 -6.60
CA ALA A 2 -15.51 33.84 -6.87
C ALA A 2 -15.45 32.95 -5.63
N ASN A 3 -15.59 31.63 -5.81
CA ASN A 3 -15.42 30.68 -4.74
C ASN A 3 -13.93 30.55 -4.39
N SER A 4 -13.61 30.49 -3.10
CA SER A 4 -12.24 30.22 -2.63
C SER A 4 -12.22 29.09 -1.61
N LEU A 5 -11.08 28.40 -1.57
CA LEU A 5 -10.76 27.35 -0.59
C LEU A 5 -9.58 27.85 0.25
N LEU A 6 -9.69 27.75 1.57
CA LEU A 6 -8.58 28.03 2.48
C LEU A 6 -7.79 26.73 2.74
N VAL A 7 -6.46 26.81 2.60
CA VAL A 7 -5.58 25.68 2.89
C VAL A 7 -5.38 25.59 4.41
N THR A 8 -5.79 24.47 5.00
CA THR A 8 -5.59 24.22 6.44
C THR A 8 -4.20 23.65 6.72
N ALA A 9 -3.78 23.65 7.99
CA ALA A 9 -2.52 23.03 8.44
C ALA A 9 -2.41 21.55 7.99
N GLN A 10 -3.52 20.78 8.07
CA GLN A 10 -3.56 19.38 7.68
C GLN A 10 -3.39 19.17 6.17
N ALA A 11 -3.70 20.17 5.35
CA ALA A 11 -3.64 20.10 3.88
C ALA A 11 -2.43 20.80 3.28
N GLY A 12 -1.68 21.58 4.04
CA GLY A 12 -0.48 22.30 3.59
C GLY A 12 0.66 21.36 3.16
N GLY A 13 1.54 21.87 2.28
CA GLY A 13 2.73 21.17 1.80
C GLY A 13 2.53 20.30 0.57
N GLN A 14 1.30 20.18 0.04
CA GLN A 14 1.01 19.40 -1.16
C GLN A 14 1.02 20.25 -2.44
N LYS A 15 1.12 19.58 -3.60
CA LYS A 15 0.97 20.26 -4.89
C LYS A 15 -0.46 20.77 -5.08
N LEU A 16 -0.64 21.95 -5.67
CA LEU A 16 -1.94 22.57 -5.96
C LEU A 16 -2.91 21.59 -6.65
N PHE A 17 -2.44 20.86 -7.66
CA PHE A 17 -3.28 19.86 -8.34
C PHE A 17 -3.83 18.81 -7.38
N ASN A 18 -3.00 18.28 -6.49
CA ASN A 18 -3.41 17.26 -5.51
C ASN A 18 -4.39 17.84 -4.48
N PHE A 19 -4.16 19.08 -4.03
CA PHE A 19 -5.07 19.80 -3.16
C PHE A 19 -6.46 19.93 -3.80
N LEU A 20 -6.52 20.44 -5.03
CA LEU A 20 -7.79 20.60 -5.76
C LEU A 20 -8.49 19.27 -6.02
N LYS A 21 -7.76 18.21 -6.41
CA LYS A 21 -8.32 16.86 -6.61
C LYS A 21 -8.95 16.28 -5.34
N ARG A 22 -8.44 16.63 -4.17
CA ARG A 22 -8.99 16.22 -2.88
C ARG A 22 -10.18 17.07 -2.45
N SER A 23 -10.16 18.36 -2.74
CA SER A 23 -11.15 19.34 -2.28
C SER A 23 -12.36 19.46 -3.20
N LEU A 24 -12.23 19.05 -4.47
CA LEU A 24 -13.27 19.22 -5.48
C LEU A 24 -13.77 17.87 -6.04
N HIS A 25 -15.02 17.85 -6.46
CA HIS A 25 -15.59 16.79 -7.31
C HIS A 25 -15.40 17.17 -8.77
N ALA A 26 -14.18 17.04 -9.30
CA ALA A 26 -13.87 17.39 -10.68
C ALA A 26 -12.88 16.37 -11.28
N GLU A 27 -13.01 16.16 -12.58
CA GLU A 27 -12.12 15.32 -13.34
C GLU A 27 -10.73 15.94 -13.47
N ASN A 28 -9.70 15.09 -13.55
CA ASN A 28 -8.31 15.55 -13.67
C ASN A 28 -8.10 16.56 -14.82
N ASN A 29 -8.74 16.31 -15.98
CA ASN A 29 -8.64 17.16 -17.16
C ASN A 29 -9.24 18.56 -16.92
N GLU A 30 -10.34 18.64 -16.15
CA GLU A 30 -10.97 19.90 -15.79
C GLU A 30 -10.08 20.72 -14.86
N ILE A 31 -9.52 20.10 -13.82
CA ILE A 31 -8.60 20.75 -12.88
C ILE A 31 -7.39 21.30 -13.65
N HIS A 32 -6.78 20.50 -14.53
CA HIS A 32 -5.68 20.98 -15.38
C HIS A 32 -6.08 22.14 -16.29
N ARG A 33 -7.29 22.10 -16.87
CA ARG A 33 -7.82 23.18 -17.70
C ARG A 33 -7.97 24.47 -16.89
N TRP A 34 -8.57 24.42 -15.70
CA TRP A 34 -8.78 25.59 -14.85
C TRP A 34 -7.47 26.24 -14.40
N ILE A 35 -6.46 25.43 -14.05
CA ILE A 35 -5.12 25.93 -13.72
C ILE A 35 -4.48 26.61 -14.95
N ARG A 36 -4.48 25.93 -16.09
CA ARG A 36 -3.86 26.43 -17.33
C ARG A 36 -4.50 27.74 -17.81
N THR A 37 -5.82 27.87 -17.74
CA THR A 37 -6.56 29.05 -18.14
C THR A 37 -6.53 30.20 -17.11
N GLY A 38 -5.89 29.99 -15.94
CA GLY A 38 -5.76 31.01 -14.88
C GLY A 38 -7.05 31.25 -14.07
N GLN A 39 -8.02 30.34 -14.17
CA GLN A 39 -9.24 30.35 -13.34
C GLN A 39 -8.93 29.95 -11.88
N VAL A 40 -7.89 29.14 -11.67
CA VAL A 40 -7.34 28.83 -10.35
C VAL A 40 -6.18 29.80 -10.06
N ARG A 41 -6.17 30.35 -8.84
CA ARG A 41 -5.10 31.26 -8.36
C ARG A 41 -4.77 30.96 -6.91
N ILE A 42 -3.50 31.12 -6.53
CA ILE A 42 -3.04 31.10 -5.14
C ILE A 42 -2.80 32.55 -4.71
N ASN A 43 -3.46 33.01 -3.66
CA ASN A 43 -3.31 34.39 -3.14
C ASN A 43 -3.39 35.43 -4.24
N LYS A 44 -4.40 35.32 -5.12
CA LYS A 44 -4.66 36.17 -6.29
C LYS A 44 -3.64 36.02 -7.44
N LYS A 45 -2.51 35.32 -7.26
CA LYS A 45 -1.48 35.10 -8.28
C LYS A 45 -1.80 33.89 -9.15
N ARG A 46 -1.36 33.96 -10.43
CA ARG A 46 -1.46 32.79 -11.35
C ARG A 46 -0.62 31.63 -10.81
N ALA A 47 -1.18 30.45 -10.83
CA ALA A 47 -0.57 29.26 -10.26
C ALA A 47 -0.35 28.16 -11.32
N LYS A 48 0.59 27.25 -11.03
CA LYS A 48 0.87 26.04 -11.80
C LYS A 48 0.43 24.80 -11.03
N ALA A 49 0.17 23.70 -11.73
CA ALA A 49 -0.29 22.43 -11.12
C ALA A 49 0.66 21.88 -10.06
N PHE A 50 1.96 22.19 -10.18
CA PHE A 50 3.01 21.69 -9.29
C PHE A 50 3.41 22.66 -8.18
N ASP A 51 2.82 23.85 -8.14
CA ASP A 51 3.07 24.80 -7.06
C ASP A 51 2.64 24.18 -5.72
N ILE A 52 3.43 24.39 -4.70
CA ILE A 52 3.13 23.90 -3.35
C ILE A 52 2.18 24.90 -2.68
N VAL A 53 1.08 24.37 -2.13
CA VAL A 53 0.16 25.17 -1.31
C VAL A 53 0.61 25.11 0.16
N HIS A 54 0.54 26.25 0.84
CA HIS A 54 0.91 26.39 2.25
C HIS A 54 -0.32 26.65 3.10
N GLU A 55 -0.20 26.41 4.39
CA GLU A 55 -1.24 26.78 5.34
C GLU A 55 -1.61 28.26 5.18
N ASN A 56 -2.91 28.57 5.29
CA ASN A 56 -3.50 29.88 5.09
C ASN A 56 -3.47 30.43 3.66
N ASP A 57 -2.99 29.67 2.67
CA ASP A 57 -3.16 30.06 1.27
C ASP A 57 -4.66 30.08 0.89
N GLU A 58 -5.08 31.16 0.23
CA GLU A 58 -6.40 31.28 -0.37
C GLU A 58 -6.34 30.81 -1.83
N ILE A 59 -7.04 29.72 -2.13
CA ILE A 59 -7.11 29.12 -3.46
C ILE A 59 -8.42 29.53 -4.13
N ARG A 60 -8.37 30.50 -5.02
CA ARG A 60 -9.51 30.85 -5.86
C ARG A 60 -9.80 29.73 -6.84
N ILE A 61 -11.07 29.35 -6.97
CA ILE A 61 -11.56 28.33 -7.90
C ILE A 61 -12.67 28.90 -8.80
N PRO A 62 -12.98 28.26 -9.95
CA PRO A 62 -14.11 28.67 -10.78
C PRO A 62 -15.42 28.63 -9.96
N PRO A 63 -16.35 29.58 -10.19
CA PRO A 63 -17.60 29.65 -9.41
C PRO A 63 -18.52 28.45 -9.60
N PHE A 64 -18.34 27.70 -10.70
CA PHE A 64 -19.08 26.48 -11.01
C PHE A 64 -18.34 25.19 -10.57
N ALA A 65 -17.14 25.32 -9.99
CA ALA A 65 -16.40 24.15 -9.51
C ALA A 65 -17.16 23.54 -8.31
N PRO A 66 -17.56 22.25 -8.38
CA PRO A 66 -18.31 21.63 -7.31
C PRO A 66 -17.38 21.45 -6.11
N ASN A 67 -17.67 22.17 -5.03
CA ASN A 67 -16.99 21.96 -3.76
C ASN A 67 -17.48 20.62 -3.20
N ARG A 68 -16.55 19.78 -2.76
CA ARG A 68 -16.86 18.47 -2.21
C ARG A 68 -17.75 18.58 -0.95
N ALA A 69 -17.54 19.60 -0.13
CA ALA A 69 -18.36 19.84 1.06
C ALA A 69 -19.84 20.07 0.73
N ASP A 70 -20.15 20.64 -0.45
CA ASP A 70 -21.51 20.98 -0.85
C ASP A 70 -22.26 19.80 -1.51
N THR A 71 -21.55 18.76 -1.95
CA THR A 71 -22.10 17.66 -2.77
C THR A 71 -22.27 16.36 -1.99
N LEU A 72 -21.74 16.28 -0.78
CA LEU A 72 -21.87 15.06 0.02
C LEU A 72 -23.22 15.05 0.75
N PRO A 73 -23.98 13.95 0.69
CA PRO A 73 -25.15 13.80 1.52
C PRO A 73 -24.72 13.91 2.98
N LYS A 74 -25.42 14.72 3.77
CA LYS A 74 -25.30 14.75 5.24
C LYS A 74 -25.81 13.41 5.80
N LYS A 75 -25.07 12.34 5.55
CA LYS A 75 -25.38 11.05 6.17
C LYS A 75 -24.96 11.09 7.63
N THR A 76 -25.87 10.70 8.49
CA THR A 76 -25.58 10.32 9.87
C THR A 76 -24.39 9.37 9.88
N VAL A 77 -23.32 9.78 10.55
CA VAL A 77 -22.06 9.01 10.66
C VAL A 77 -22.42 7.65 11.24
N LYS A 78 -22.38 6.62 10.42
CA LYS A 78 -22.38 5.24 10.88
C LYS A 78 -21.04 5.00 11.57
N GLU A 79 -21.02 4.09 12.52
CA GLU A 79 -19.79 3.62 13.15
C GLU A 79 -18.74 3.27 12.07
N PHE A 80 -17.46 3.58 12.35
CA PHE A 80 -16.39 3.27 11.38
C PHE A 80 -16.33 1.75 11.17
N PRO A 81 -16.37 1.27 9.92
CA PRO A 81 -16.69 -0.14 9.66
C PRO A 81 -15.50 -1.11 9.83
N PHE A 82 -14.33 -0.62 10.23
CA PHE A 82 -13.12 -1.44 10.37
C PHE A 82 -12.58 -1.43 11.79
N PRO A 83 -12.03 -2.57 12.28
CA PRO A 83 -11.31 -2.57 13.55
C PRO A 83 -10.13 -1.60 13.52
N VAL A 84 -10.09 -0.69 14.51
CA VAL A 84 -9.02 0.29 14.67
C VAL A 84 -7.96 -0.28 15.61
N ILE A 85 -6.70 -0.33 15.13
CA ILE A 85 -5.53 -0.77 15.89
C ILE A 85 -4.94 0.41 16.65
N TYR A 86 -4.86 1.57 15.99
CA TYR A 86 -4.33 2.80 16.54
C TYR A 86 -4.92 4.01 15.83
N GLU A 87 -5.23 5.05 16.56
CA GLU A 87 -5.69 6.32 16.00
C GLU A 87 -5.23 7.50 16.86
N ASN A 88 -4.78 8.56 16.17
CA ASN A 88 -4.58 9.88 16.74
C ASN A 88 -4.95 10.97 15.71
N GLU A 89 -4.55 12.22 15.93
CA GLU A 89 -4.84 13.32 15.01
C GLU A 89 -4.13 13.21 13.63
N HIS A 90 -3.02 12.48 13.56
CA HIS A 90 -2.18 12.35 12.36
C HIS A 90 -2.38 11.05 11.60
N VAL A 91 -2.66 9.97 12.29
CA VAL A 91 -2.62 8.61 11.75
C VAL A 91 -3.83 7.80 12.19
N LEU A 92 -4.35 6.97 11.29
CA LEU A 92 -5.30 5.90 11.55
C LEU A 92 -4.71 4.59 11.06
N ILE A 93 -4.65 3.58 11.90
CA ILE A 93 -4.18 2.23 11.56
C ILE A 93 -5.32 1.26 11.80
N ILE A 94 -5.68 0.51 10.77
CA ILE A 94 -6.79 -0.44 10.81
C ILE A 94 -6.35 -1.87 10.56
N ASP A 95 -7.11 -2.83 11.07
CA ASP A 95 -7.08 -4.20 10.58
C ASP A 95 -8.01 -4.32 9.36
N LYS A 96 -7.41 -4.27 8.17
CA LYS A 96 -8.17 -4.37 6.92
C LYS A 96 -8.74 -5.77 6.77
N PRO A 97 -10.06 -5.96 6.66
CA PRO A 97 -10.62 -7.28 6.41
C PRO A 97 -10.27 -7.77 5.01
N ARG A 98 -10.30 -9.08 4.82
CA ARG A 98 -10.22 -9.74 3.52
C ARG A 98 -11.42 -9.34 2.64
N GLY A 99 -11.25 -9.34 1.35
CA GLY A 99 -12.33 -9.13 0.37
C GLY A 99 -12.56 -7.67 -0.02
N ILE A 100 -11.91 -6.70 0.64
CA ILE A 100 -12.01 -5.27 0.31
C ILE A 100 -10.68 -4.77 -0.28
N ALA A 101 -10.77 -4.04 -1.40
CA ALA A 101 -9.60 -3.41 -2.00
C ALA A 101 -9.23 -2.10 -1.29
N CYS A 102 -7.94 -1.73 -1.30
CA CYS A 102 -7.49 -0.45 -0.75
C CYS A 102 -7.95 0.75 -1.61
N GLN A 103 -8.02 0.57 -2.91
CA GLN A 103 -8.39 1.62 -3.88
C GLN A 103 -9.27 1.04 -4.98
N GLY A 104 -10.09 1.89 -5.60
CA GLY A 104 -10.96 1.52 -6.71
C GLY A 104 -10.17 1.05 -7.93
N GLY A 105 -10.80 0.17 -8.71
CA GLY A 105 -10.32 -0.35 -9.98
C GLY A 105 -11.52 -0.88 -10.76
N THR A 106 -11.29 -1.33 -11.98
CA THR A 106 -12.35 -1.82 -12.88
C THR A 106 -13.17 -2.92 -12.19
N GLY A 107 -14.48 -2.70 -12.05
CA GLY A 107 -15.43 -3.69 -11.52
C GLY A 107 -15.52 -3.78 -9.98
N GLN A 108 -14.95 -2.83 -9.22
CA GLN A 108 -15.07 -2.82 -7.74
C GLN A 108 -16.09 -1.77 -7.29
N LYS A 109 -17.15 -2.23 -6.58
CA LYS A 109 -18.24 -1.36 -6.10
C LYS A 109 -17.86 -0.57 -4.84
N GLU A 110 -16.95 -1.10 -4.00
CA GLU A 110 -16.59 -0.51 -2.72
C GLU A 110 -15.10 -0.77 -2.42
N ASN A 111 -14.42 0.22 -1.87
CA ASN A 111 -13.01 0.12 -1.48
C ASN A 111 -12.70 1.04 -0.29
N ILE A 112 -11.59 0.78 0.40
CA ILE A 112 -11.20 1.53 1.60
C ILE A 112 -11.13 3.04 1.35
N ALA A 113 -10.56 3.47 0.21
CA ALA A 113 -10.40 4.90 -0.07
C ALA A 113 -11.76 5.61 -0.24
N ASP A 114 -12.77 4.95 -0.80
CA ASP A 114 -14.11 5.53 -0.95
C ASP A 114 -14.87 5.53 0.38
N ILE A 115 -14.72 4.50 1.21
CA ILE A 115 -15.27 4.47 2.56
C ILE A 115 -14.67 5.60 3.42
N LEU A 116 -13.36 5.81 3.36
CA LEU A 116 -12.70 6.93 4.04
C LEU A 116 -13.21 8.28 3.56
N LYS A 117 -13.45 8.45 2.26
CA LYS A 117 -14.03 9.68 1.70
C LYS A 117 -15.44 9.94 2.23
N GLU A 118 -16.26 8.90 2.36
CA GLU A 118 -17.62 9.02 2.88
C GLU A 118 -17.58 9.35 4.39
N TYR A 119 -16.82 8.57 5.17
CA TYR A 119 -16.76 8.73 6.63
C TYR A 119 -16.16 10.07 7.06
N TYR A 120 -15.05 10.48 6.45
CA TYR A 120 -14.34 11.73 6.72
C TYR A 120 -14.75 12.87 5.76
N SER A 121 -16.00 12.87 5.30
CA SER A 121 -16.47 13.84 4.31
C SER A 121 -16.35 15.29 4.75
N ALA A 122 -16.53 15.57 6.05
CA ALA A 122 -16.41 16.89 6.65
C ALA A 122 -14.97 17.25 7.07
N ALA A 123 -13.99 16.35 6.92
CA ALA A 123 -12.63 16.61 7.35
C ALA A 123 -11.90 17.57 6.37
N ASN A 124 -11.09 18.47 6.94
CA ASN A 124 -10.23 19.39 6.17
C ASN A 124 -9.22 18.68 5.26
N PHE A 125 -8.82 17.48 5.64
CA PHE A 125 -8.01 16.57 4.83
C PHE A 125 -8.63 15.17 4.90
N VAL A 126 -9.08 14.65 3.77
CA VAL A 126 -9.64 13.30 3.71
C VAL A 126 -8.51 12.29 3.87
N PRO A 127 -8.56 11.46 4.93
CA PRO A 127 -7.56 10.42 5.14
C PRO A 127 -7.39 9.50 3.94
N ALA A 128 -6.17 9.01 3.73
CA ALA A 128 -5.89 8.11 2.62
C ALA A 128 -4.89 7.02 3.01
N PRO A 129 -5.02 5.80 2.42
CA PRO A 129 -4.06 4.73 2.62
C PRO A 129 -2.66 5.13 2.15
N ALA A 130 -1.66 4.91 2.99
CA ALA A 130 -0.24 5.18 2.68
C ALA A 130 0.41 4.09 1.84
N HIS A 131 -0.15 2.89 1.88
CA HIS A 131 0.25 1.74 1.07
C HIS A 131 -0.98 0.92 0.69
N ARG A 132 -0.75 -0.19 0.00
CA ARG A 132 -1.83 -1.08 -0.39
C ARG A 132 -1.59 -2.51 0.08
N LEU A 133 -2.67 -3.19 0.39
CA LEU A 133 -2.78 -4.63 0.48
C LEU A 133 -3.65 -5.13 -0.68
N ASP A 134 -3.39 -6.31 -1.17
CA ASP A 134 -4.26 -6.94 -2.17
C ASP A 134 -5.67 -7.16 -1.58
N LYS A 135 -6.67 -7.30 -2.43
CA LYS A 135 -8.08 -7.48 -2.02
C LYS A 135 -8.25 -8.64 -1.03
N GLU A 136 -7.59 -9.77 -1.31
CA GLU A 136 -7.66 -10.98 -0.49
C GLU A 136 -6.71 -10.98 0.71
N THR A 137 -5.77 -10.03 0.79
CA THR A 137 -4.87 -9.87 1.94
C THR A 137 -5.56 -9.08 3.03
N GLN A 138 -5.53 -9.59 4.26
CA GLN A 138 -6.00 -8.89 5.46
C GLN A 138 -4.86 -8.32 6.29
N GLY A 139 -5.18 -7.50 7.31
CA GLY A 139 -4.22 -7.04 8.30
C GLY A 139 -3.91 -5.55 8.25
N ILE A 140 -2.80 -5.18 8.81
CA ILE A 140 -2.43 -3.79 9.13
C ILE A 140 -2.36 -2.92 7.88
N LEU A 141 -3.19 -1.87 7.84
CA LEU A 141 -3.19 -0.85 6.82
C LEU A 141 -2.99 0.53 7.46
N LEU A 142 -1.94 1.22 7.04
CA LEU A 142 -1.60 2.56 7.49
C LEU A 142 -2.35 3.62 6.66
N ILE A 143 -2.96 4.58 7.34
CA ILE A 143 -3.76 5.66 6.77
C ILE A 143 -3.26 6.98 7.34
N GLY A 144 -2.86 7.93 6.49
CA GLY A 144 -2.51 9.28 6.92
C GLY A 144 -3.77 10.15 7.02
N LYS A 145 -3.94 10.84 8.15
CA LYS A 145 -5.03 11.81 8.42
C LYS A 145 -4.63 13.25 8.10
N THR A 146 -3.34 13.50 7.84
CA THR A 146 -2.80 14.77 7.34
C THR A 146 -1.93 14.50 6.12
N TYR A 147 -1.67 15.55 5.33
CA TYR A 147 -0.78 15.39 4.17
C TYR A 147 0.65 15.00 4.59
N GLN A 148 1.14 15.60 5.67
CA GLN A 148 2.49 15.35 6.20
C GLN A 148 2.64 13.89 6.65
N SER A 149 1.70 13.40 7.47
CA SER A 149 1.73 12.01 7.93
C SER A 149 1.54 11.01 6.78
N LEU A 150 0.62 11.31 5.84
CA LEU A 150 0.45 10.46 4.64
C LEU A 150 1.74 10.35 3.82
N ARG A 151 2.42 11.49 3.60
CA ARG A 151 3.69 11.52 2.86
C ARG A 151 4.77 10.71 3.59
N PHE A 152 4.91 10.94 4.90
CA PHE A 152 5.86 10.20 5.74
C PHE A 152 5.60 8.69 5.69
N LEU A 153 4.37 8.25 5.98
CA LEU A 153 4.00 6.84 5.95
C LEU A 153 4.20 6.21 4.56
N THR A 154 3.84 6.94 3.50
CA THR A 154 4.06 6.48 2.12
C THR A 154 5.54 6.27 1.83
N GLU A 155 6.40 7.18 2.26
CA GLU A 155 7.85 7.06 2.07
C GLU A 155 8.42 5.88 2.87
N CYS A 156 7.98 5.69 4.13
CA CYS A 156 8.37 4.54 4.95
C CYS A 156 8.01 3.20 4.30
N MET A 157 6.88 3.15 3.58
CA MET A 157 6.37 1.92 2.94
C MET A 157 6.98 1.65 1.57
N LYS A 158 7.63 2.61 0.95
CA LYS A 158 8.36 2.39 -0.31
C LYS A 158 9.54 1.45 -0.10
N SER A 159 9.78 0.64 -1.12
CA SER A 159 11.01 -0.15 -1.23
C SER A 159 12.01 0.68 -2.02
N ASP A 160 13.11 1.03 -1.40
CA ASP A 160 14.23 1.64 -2.10
C ASP A 160 15.14 0.55 -2.67
N GLU A 161 15.09 0.38 -3.99
CA GLU A 161 15.90 -0.62 -4.70
C GLU A 161 17.41 -0.36 -4.54
N ASN A 162 17.81 0.90 -4.38
CA ASN A 162 19.23 1.27 -4.23
C ASN A 162 19.76 0.91 -2.84
N SER A 163 18.90 0.87 -1.83
CA SER A 163 19.26 0.52 -0.46
C SER A 163 18.95 -0.92 -0.07
N LEU A 164 18.45 -1.78 -0.99
CA LEU A 164 18.10 -3.17 -0.68
C LEU A 164 19.24 -3.96 -0.04
N ARG A 165 20.49 -3.75 -0.47
CA ARG A 165 21.66 -4.40 0.13
C ARG A 165 21.82 -4.03 1.61
N GLN A 166 21.55 -2.79 1.98
CA GLN A 166 21.54 -2.36 3.39
C GLN A 166 20.31 -2.87 4.12
N ALA A 167 19.16 -2.83 3.47
CA ALA A 167 17.88 -3.23 4.09
C ALA A 167 17.91 -4.68 4.58
N VAL A 168 18.54 -5.61 3.85
CA VAL A 168 18.61 -7.03 4.25
C VAL A 168 19.48 -7.27 5.50
N ARG A 169 20.29 -6.31 5.95
CA ARG A 169 21.07 -6.39 7.20
C ARG A 169 20.19 -6.25 8.44
N HIS A 170 18.99 -5.73 8.27
CA HIS A 170 18.00 -5.54 9.33
C HIS A 170 16.80 -6.45 9.13
N GLU A 171 15.91 -6.48 10.11
CA GLU A 171 14.61 -7.13 9.94
C GLU A 171 13.75 -6.36 8.94
N ALA A 172 12.91 -7.10 8.21
CA ALA A 172 11.95 -6.50 7.30
C ALA A 172 10.93 -5.66 8.08
N LYS A 173 10.61 -4.46 7.55
CA LYS A 173 9.64 -3.55 8.17
C LYS A 173 8.19 -4.08 8.13
N LYS A 174 7.89 -5.00 7.23
CA LYS A 174 6.56 -5.57 7.01
C LYS A 174 6.62 -7.07 7.13
N ILE A 175 5.93 -7.61 8.11
CA ILE A 175 5.85 -9.06 8.39
C ILE A 175 4.44 -9.54 8.09
N TYR A 176 4.38 -10.68 7.41
CA TYR A 176 3.15 -11.36 7.05
C TYR A 176 3.14 -12.77 7.61
N ARG A 177 1.94 -13.32 7.82
CA ARG A 177 1.72 -14.75 8.07
C ARG A 177 0.81 -15.32 7.01
N ALA A 178 1.11 -16.57 6.62
CA ALA A 178 0.32 -17.27 5.62
C ALA A 178 0.36 -18.78 5.89
N TRP A 179 -0.72 -19.49 5.52
CA TRP A 179 -0.71 -20.93 5.40
C TRP A 179 -0.31 -21.35 3.98
N VAL A 180 0.62 -22.28 3.87
CA VAL A 180 1.06 -22.86 2.59
C VAL A 180 0.77 -24.37 2.57
N TYR A 181 0.60 -24.93 1.37
CA TYR A 181 0.53 -26.37 1.20
C TYR A 181 1.93 -26.99 1.33
N GLY A 182 1.99 -28.17 1.97
CA GLY A 182 3.22 -28.93 2.16
C GLY A 182 3.96 -28.60 3.45
N ASP A 183 4.98 -29.42 3.74
CA ASP A 183 5.94 -29.19 4.82
C ASP A 183 7.11 -28.36 4.26
N ILE A 184 7.19 -27.11 4.69
CA ILE A 184 8.21 -26.13 4.25
C ILE A 184 9.38 -26.02 5.24
N ALA A 185 9.38 -26.78 6.35
CA ALA A 185 10.30 -26.52 7.46
C ALA A 185 11.78 -26.61 7.04
N ASP A 186 12.16 -27.69 6.35
CA ASP A 186 13.54 -27.86 5.88
C ASP A 186 13.92 -26.84 4.79
N PHE A 187 12.99 -26.57 3.87
CA PHE A 187 13.21 -25.54 2.85
C PHE A 187 13.45 -24.17 3.51
N ALA A 188 12.60 -23.73 4.43
CA ALA A 188 12.73 -22.44 5.11
C ALA A 188 13.99 -22.34 5.96
N ARG A 189 14.45 -23.46 6.56
CA ARG A 189 15.70 -23.50 7.32
C ARG A 189 16.93 -23.32 6.41
N ASN A 190 16.94 -23.95 5.26
CA ASN A 190 18.08 -23.94 4.34
C ASN A 190 18.07 -22.72 3.41
N THR A 191 16.89 -22.13 3.18
CA THR A 191 16.68 -20.98 2.29
C THR A 191 15.84 -19.88 2.95
N PRO A 192 16.35 -19.26 4.03
CA PRO A 192 15.61 -18.23 4.77
C PRO A 192 15.38 -16.93 3.99
N PHE A 193 15.95 -16.80 2.79
CA PHE A 193 15.75 -15.65 1.91
C PHE A 193 15.34 -16.06 0.49
N LEU A 194 14.25 -15.45 0.00
CA LEU A 194 13.73 -15.62 -1.35
C LEU A 194 14.10 -14.40 -2.19
N CYS A 195 15.03 -14.57 -3.14
CA CYS A 195 15.52 -13.53 -4.06
C CYS A 195 15.02 -13.84 -5.46
N HIS A 196 13.75 -13.56 -5.74
CA HIS A 196 13.14 -13.81 -7.03
C HIS A 196 13.08 -12.54 -7.86
N TYR A 197 12.98 -12.69 -9.18
CA TYR A 197 12.78 -11.60 -10.12
C TYR A 197 11.44 -11.79 -10.80
N LEU A 198 10.52 -10.85 -10.56
CA LEU A 198 9.13 -10.92 -11.00
C LEU A 198 8.89 -10.00 -12.18
N TYR A 199 8.02 -10.43 -13.09
CA TYR A 199 7.49 -9.59 -14.16
C TYR A 199 5.97 -9.79 -14.30
N HIS A 200 5.30 -8.82 -14.89
CA HIS A 200 3.87 -8.93 -15.20
C HIS A 200 3.71 -9.63 -16.56
N ASN A 201 3.06 -10.78 -16.59
CA ASN A 201 2.67 -11.45 -17.82
C ASN A 201 1.32 -10.88 -18.29
N GLU A 202 1.34 -10.07 -19.34
CA GLU A 202 0.16 -9.39 -19.87
C GLU A 202 -0.88 -10.36 -20.47
N GLU A 203 -0.44 -11.47 -21.07
CA GLU A 203 -1.32 -12.48 -21.65
C GLU A 203 -2.11 -13.22 -20.55
N LYS A 204 -1.42 -13.62 -19.48
CA LYS A 204 -2.01 -14.36 -18.36
C LYS A 204 -2.59 -13.47 -17.28
N GLN A 205 -2.43 -12.16 -17.38
CA GLN A 205 -2.89 -11.14 -16.39
C GLN A 205 -2.45 -11.49 -14.95
N LYS A 206 -1.22 -11.98 -14.81
CA LYS A 206 -0.64 -12.35 -13.51
C LYS A 206 0.85 -12.06 -13.44
N GLU A 207 1.36 -11.99 -12.20
CA GLU A 207 2.79 -11.92 -11.96
C GLU A 207 3.41 -13.31 -12.14
N GLU A 208 4.58 -13.38 -12.76
CA GLU A 208 5.36 -14.61 -12.96
C GLU A 208 6.81 -14.40 -12.54
N VAL A 209 7.47 -15.50 -12.21
CA VAL A 209 8.90 -15.48 -11.88
C VAL A 209 9.70 -15.62 -13.18
N PHE A 210 10.53 -14.63 -13.43
CA PHE A 210 11.53 -14.69 -14.50
C PHE A 210 12.76 -15.50 -14.07
N PHE A 211 13.16 -15.35 -12.79
CA PHE A 211 14.39 -15.92 -12.28
C PHE A 211 14.28 -16.19 -10.79
N VAL A 212 14.63 -17.40 -10.36
CA VAL A 212 14.60 -17.82 -8.96
C VAL A 212 16.01 -17.88 -8.42
N ARG A 213 16.23 -17.28 -7.26
CA ARG A 213 17.39 -17.48 -6.40
C ARG A 213 16.93 -17.58 -4.96
N HIS A 214 17.58 -18.45 -4.25
CA HIS A 214 17.41 -18.63 -2.81
C HIS A 214 18.75 -18.36 -2.15
N ALA A 215 18.74 -17.82 -0.94
CA ALA A 215 19.96 -17.56 -0.19
C ALA A 215 19.85 -18.14 1.23
N ALA A 216 20.92 -18.77 1.67
CA ALA A 216 21.03 -19.37 2.99
C ALA A 216 21.28 -18.35 4.10
N ASN A 217 21.71 -17.14 3.75
CA ASN A 217 22.00 -16.07 4.71
C ASN A 217 21.96 -14.68 4.05
N ARG A 218 22.09 -13.64 4.90
CA ARG A 218 22.06 -12.23 4.46
C ARG A 218 23.20 -11.87 3.51
N LYS A 219 24.41 -12.42 3.75
CA LYS A 219 25.59 -12.13 2.92
C LYS A 219 25.39 -12.65 1.51
N GLU A 220 24.93 -13.89 1.37
CA GLU A 220 24.61 -14.48 0.05
C GLU A 220 23.50 -13.69 -0.65
N THR A 221 22.52 -13.18 0.08
CA THR A 221 21.49 -12.28 -0.46
C THR A 221 22.11 -11.00 -1.03
N GLU A 222 23.04 -10.37 -0.31
CA GLU A 222 23.76 -9.18 -0.80
C GLU A 222 24.59 -9.49 -2.07
N ASP A 223 25.22 -10.66 -2.13
CA ASP A 223 25.99 -11.12 -3.28
C ASP A 223 25.10 -11.35 -4.51
N ILE A 224 23.92 -11.94 -4.31
CA ILE A 224 22.92 -12.10 -5.38
C ILE A 224 22.48 -10.74 -5.92
N ILE A 225 22.13 -9.78 -5.04
CA ILE A 225 21.75 -8.43 -5.44
C ILE A 225 22.90 -7.75 -6.20
N SER A 226 24.14 -7.93 -5.74
CA SER A 226 25.34 -7.34 -6.36
C SER A 226 25.59 -7.89 -7.75
N LYS A 227 25.45 -9.22 -7.91
CA LYS A 227 25.75 -9.93 -9.14
C LYS A 227 24.71 -9.72 -10.23
N TYR A 228 23.42 -9.73 -9.85
CA TYR A 228 22.30 -9.72 -10.80
C TYR A 228 21.58 -8.38 -10.87
N GLY A 229 21.86 -7.45 -9.94
CA GLY A 229 21.20 -6.15 -9.88
C GLY A 229 19.74 -6.23 -9.44
N THR A 230 19.10 -5.08 -9.43
CA THR A 230 17.66 -4.97 -9.06
C THR A 230 16.75 -5.17 -10.28
N LYS A 231 17.29 -5.07 -11.51
CA LYS A 231 16.57 -5.21 -12.79
C LYS A 231 17.39 -6.02 -13.78
N PRO A 232 17.39 -7.36 -13.69
CA PRO A 232 18.19 -8.20 -14.60
C PRO A 232 17.69 -8.16 -16.05
N MET A 233 16.44 -7.74 -16.28
CA MET A 233 15.84 -7.48 -17.59
C MET A 233 14.92 -6.26 -17.51
N GLN A 234 14.60 -5.62 -18.65
CA GLN A 234 13.81 -4.37 -18.72
C GLN A 234 12.49 -4.39 -17.98
N LYS A 235 11.81 -5.56 -17.84
CA LYS A 235 10.50 -5.68 -17.18
C LYS A 235 10.54 -6.44 -15.84
N ALA A 236 11.60 -7.20 -15.56
CA ALA A 236 11.69 -7.99 -14.33
C ALA A 236 12.29 -7.16 -13.18
N GLN A 237 11.69 -7.26 -12.00
CA GLN A 237 12.09 -6.53 -10.81
C GLN A 237 12.35 -7.50 -9.66
N ILE A 238 13.35 -7.19 -8.83
CA ILE A 238 13.64 -7.99 -7.65
C ILE A 238 12.47 -7.98 -6.67
N ALA A 239 12.16 -9.17 -6.18
CA ALA A 239 11.24 -9.44 -5.09
C ALA A 239 12.02 -10.16 -3.99
N LEU A 240 12.25 -9.45 -2.90
CA LEU A 240 13.09 -9.92 -1.80
C LEU A 240 12.26 -10.11 -0.55
N ALA A 241 12.33 -11.32 0.05
CA ALA A 241 11.64 -11.65 1.27
C ALA A 241 12.50 -12.57 2.16
N SER A 242 12.34 -12.48 3.48
CA SER A 242 12.75 -13.51 4.42
C SER A 242 11.61 -14.50 4.69
N LEU A 243 11.96 -15.73 5.03
CA LEU A 243 11.02 -16.82 5.25
C LEU A 243 11.38 -17.58 6.51
N LYS A 244 10.37 -17.85 7.34
CA LYS A 244 10.49 -18.67 8.53
C LYS A 244 9.27 -19.58 8.64
N CYS A 245 9.46 -20.89 8.87
CA CYS A 245 8.38 -21.80 9.24
C CYS A 245 8.09 -21.66 10.73
N LEU A 246 6.81 -21.46 11.07
CA LEU A 246 6.35 -21.35 12.46
C LEU A 246 5.75 -22.67 12.97
N GLU A 247 4.97 -23.35 12.12
CA GLU A 247 4.23 -24.55 12.48
C GLU A 247 4.04 -25.43 11.23
N VAL A 248 4.07 -26.75 11.42
CA VAL A 248 3.69 -27.73 10.39
C VAL A 248 2.54 -28.57 10.93
N LYS A 249 1.42 -28.62 10.22
CA LYS A 249 0.23 -29.33 10.66
C LYS A 249 -0.63 -29.79 9.48
N ASN A 250 -1.03 -31.07 9.50
CA ASN A 250 -1.97 -31.63 8.51
C ASN A 250 -1.56 -31.40 7.04
N GLY A 251 -0.26 -31.52 6.71
CA GLY A 251 0.26 -31.33 5.36
C GLY A 251 0.25 -29.87 4.90
N LYS A 252 0.19 -28.93 5.81
CA LYS A 252 0.28 -27.48 5.61
C LYS A 252 1.28 -26.91 6.59
N SER A 253 1.84 -25.73 6.25
CA SER A 253 2.75 -25.02 7.15
C SER A 253 2.28 -23.58 7.32
N LEU A 254 2.34 -23.08 8.56
CA LEU A 254 2.23 -21.66 8.86
C LEU A 254 3.61 -21.05 8.72
N VAL A 255 3.69 -20.02 7.90
CA VAL A 255 4.95 -19.31 7.64
C VAL A 255 4.86 -17.85 8.03
N GLU A 256 5.99 -17.28 8.47
CA GLU A 256 6.21 -15.87 8.65
C GLU A 256 7.12 -15.37 7.54
N ILE A 257 6.69 -14.29 6.88
CA ILE A 257 7.37 -13.73 5.72
C ILE A 257 7.64 -12.25 5.97
N GLY A 258 8.91 -11.86 5.98
CA GLY A 258 9.31 -10.47 6.03
C GLY A 258 9.61 -9.93 4.64
N ILE A 259 8.88 -8.93 4.14
CA ILE A 259 9.11 -8.38 2.81
C ILE A 259 9.98 -7.13 2.85
N TYR A 260 11.03 -7.11 2.02
CA TYR A 260 11.91 -5.96 1.78
C TYR A 260 11.49 -5.16 0.54
N THR A 261 10.72 -5.78 -0.35
CA THR A 261 10.11 -5.17 -1.53
C THR A 261 8.59 -5.32 -1.47
N GLY A 262 7.87 -4.53 -2.25
CA GLY A 262 6.39 -4.55 -2.27
C GLY A 262 5.85 -4.79 -3.68
N ARG A 263 6.23 -5.90 -4.33
CA ARG A 263 5.73 -6.23 -5.68
C ARG A 263 4.30 -6.77 -5.61
N LYS A 264 3.55 -6.55 -6.67
CA LYS A 264 2.19 -7.08 -6.77
C LYS A 264 2.20 -8.59 -6.62
N HIS A 265 1.33 -9.13 -5.76
CA HIS A 265 1.23 -10.56 -5.43
C HIS A 265 2.55 -11.22 -4.99
N GLN A 266 3.53 -10.46 -4.50
CA GLN A 266 4.90 -10.93 -4.24
C GLN A 266 4.95 -12.25 -3.47
N ILE A 267 4.37 -12.29 -2.28
CA ILE A 267 4.40 -13.47 -1.39
C ILE A 267 3.77 -14.68 -2.09
N ARG A 268 2.63 -14.47 -2.75
CA ARG A 268 1.88 -15.52 -3.45
C ARG A 268 2.71 -16.17 -4.55
N VAL A 269 3.34 -15.34 -5.38
CA VAL A 269 4.16 -15.81 -6.52
C VAL A 269 5.45 -16.47 -6.04
N GLN A 270 6.15 -15.87 -5.06
CA GLN A 270 7.41 -16.40 -4.56
C GLN A 270 7.22 -17.79 -3.92
N LEU A 271 6.22 -17.96 -3.06
CA LEU A 271 5.97 -19.24 -2.42
C LEU A 271 5.46 -20.29 -3.41
N ALA A 272 4.58 -19.92 -4.34
CA ALA A 272 4.11 -20.85 -5.37
C ALA A 272 5.25 -21.34 -6.28
N SER A 273 6.15 -20.45 -6.70
CA SER A 273 7.30 -20.81 -7.53
C SER A 273 8.37 -21.61 -6.79
N SER A 274 8.37 -21.54 -5.46
CA SER A 274 9.23 -22.37 -4.59
C SER A 274 8.60 -23.76 -4.26
N GLY A 275 7.42 -24.07 -4.82
CA GLY A 275 6.73 -25.35 -4.59
C GLY A 275 5.76 -25.35 -3.42
N PHE A 276 5.58 -24.23 -2.70
CA PHE A 276 4.74 -24.10 -1.52
C PHE A 276 3.65 -23.02 -1.70
N PRO A 277 2.66 -23.21 -2.61
CA PRO A 277 1.64 -22.20 -2.84
C PRO A 277 0.78 -21.98 -1.59
N LEU A 278 0.22 -20.77 -1.44
CA LEU A 278 -0.68 -20.46 -0.34
C LEU A 278 -1.94 -21.32 -0.39
N VAL A 279 -2.39 -21.72 0.78
CA VAL A 279 -3.65 -22.44 0.95
C VAL A 279 -4.80 -21.58 0.45
N GLY A 280 -5.68 -22.15 -0.38
CA GLY A 280 -6.83 -21.46 -0.95
C GLY A 280 -6.52 -20.40 -2.03
N ASP A 281 -5.27 -20.30 -2.49
CA ASP A 281 -4.90 -19.35 -3.55
C ASP A 281 -5.33 -19.83 -4.94
N THR A 282 -6.50 -19.44 -5.37
CA THR A 282 -7.07 -19.84 -6.67
C THR A 282 -6.29 -19.32 -7.89
N LYS A 283 -5.39 -18.34 -7.70
CA LYS A 283 -4.62 -17.73 -8.79
C LYS A 283 -3.27 -18.40 -9.02
N TYR A 284 -2.61 -18.84 -7.94
CA TYR A 284 -1.23 -19.35 -8.00
C TYR A 284 -1.07 -20.81 -7.56
N ALA A 285 -2.01 -21.37 -6.78
CA ALA A 285 -1.96 -22.77 -6.42
C ALA A 285 -2.44 -23.65 -7.57
N PRO A 286 -1.82 -24.84 -7.78
CA PRO A 286 -2.35 -25.87 -8.67
C PRO A 286 -3.77 -26.28 -8.30
N LYS A 287 -4.65 -26.46 -9.28
CA LYS A 287 -6.05 -26.86 -9.05
C LYS A 287 -6.17 -28.16 -8.26
N THR A 288 -5.20 -29.07 -8.40
CA THR A 288 -5.14 -30.35 -7.70
C THR A 288 -4.97 -30.22 -6.18
N LEU A 289 -4.43 -29.10 -5.68
CA LEU A 289 -4.27 -28.83 -4.25
C LEU A 289 -5.47 -28.12 -3.63
N LEU A 290 -6.30 -27.45 -4.42
CA LEU A 290 -7.43 -26.66 -3.93
C LEU A 290 -8.56 -27.55 -3.41
N ARG A 291 -8.98 -27.33 -2.16
CA ARG A 291 -10.12 -28.00 -1.54
C ARG A 291 -11.20 -26.98 -1.19
N LYS A 292 -12.48 -27.33 -1.28
CA LYS A 292 -13.61 -26.44 -0.98
C LYS A 292 -13.56 -25.79 0.41
N LYS A 293 -12.97 -26.48 1.39
CA LYS A 293 -12.85 -26.01 2.78
C LYS A 293 -11.60 -25.17 3.06
N ASP A 294 -10.72 -25.01 2.07
CA ASP A 294 -9.48 -24.28 2.27
C ASP A 294 -9.72 -22.78 2.08
N GLU A 295 -9.58 -22.04 3.16
CA GLU A 295 -9.68 -20.59 3.14
C GLU A 295 -8.32 -19.95 2.87
N PHE A 296 -8.31 -18.93 2.02
CA PHE A 296 -7.12 -18.14 1.77
C PHE A 296 -6.76 -17.32 3.02
N PHE A 297 -5.55 -17.50 3.52
CA PHE A 297 -5.04 -16.73 4.64
C PHE A 297 -3.68 -16.11 4.30
N LEU A 298 -3.65 -14.80 4.19
CA LEU A 298 -2.46 -13.97 4.08
C LEU A 298 -2.72 -12.70 4.88
N GLN A 299 -1.97 -12.50 5.96
CA GLN A 299 -2.18 -11.41 6.90
C GLN A 299 -0.91 -10.58 7.09
N ALA A 300 -1.02 -9.27 6.91
CA ALA A 300 -0.02 -8.29 7.33
C ALA A 300 -0.10 -8.16 8.85
N CYS A 301 0.75 -8.86 9.59
CA CYS A 301 0.62 -9.00 11.04
C CYS A 301 1.53 -8.06 11.84
N LYS A 302 2.58 -7.48 11.24
CA LYS A 302 3.46 -6.51 11.92
C LYS A 302 3.99 -5.49 10.93
N ILE A 303 3.97 -4.23 11.33
CA ILE A 303 4.64 -3.12 10.62
C ILE A 303 5.51 -2.37 11.61
N THR A 304 6.75 -2.06 11.19
CA THR A 304 7.71 -1.26 11.95
C THR A 304 7.99 0.04 11.20
N LEU A 305 7.78 1.17 11.87
CA LEU A 305 8.12 2.51 11.39
C LEU A 305 9.42 2.99 12.06
N PRO A 306 10.18 3.89 11.44
CA PRO A 306 11.25 4.60 12.14
C PRO A 306 10.65 5.53 13.21
N PRO A 307 11.44 5.98 14.22
CA PRO A 307 11.02 7.05 15.12
C PRO A 307 10.53 8.27 14.34
N ASN A 308 9.42 8.87 14.79
CA ASN A 308 8.75 9.95 14.07
C ASN A 308 7.83 10.76 14.98
N ASP A 309 7.38 11.92 14.50
CA ASP A 309 6.52 12.85 15.24
C ASP A 309 5.01 12.57 15.07
N PHE A 310 4.64 11.54 14.30
CA PHE A 310 3.24 11.24 13.96
C PHE A 310 2.63 10.10 14.77
N THR A 311 3.47 9.26 15.39
CA THR A 311 3.00 8.10 16.19
C THR A 311 3.81 7.98 17.47
N GLU A 312 3.14 7.67 18.58
CA GLU A 312 3.78 7.44 19.88
C GLU A 312 4.58 6.13 19.91
N GLN A 313 4.24 5.20 19.06
CA GLN A 313 4.90 3.90 18.93
C GLN A 313 5.35 3.64 17.50
N CYS A 314 6.44 2.89 17.38
CA CYS A 314 7.03 2.55 16.07
C CYS A 314 6.65 1.15 15.57
N VAL A 315 6.07 0.30 16.40
CA VAL A 315 5.73 -1.09 16.07
C VAL A 315 4.24 -1.34 16.28
N PHE A 316 3.58 -1.78 15.22
CA PHE A 316 2.17 -2.16 15.23
C PHE A 316 2.05 -3.64 14.88
N GLY A 317 1.24 -4.38 15.63
CA GLY A 317 1.07 -5.83 15.48
C GLY A 317 -0.36 -6.30 15.76
N ILE A 318 -0.74 -7.44 15.14
CA ILE A 318 -2.00 -8.16 15.34
C ILE A 318 -1.76 -9.67 15.35
#